data_388eab3721d0564701fa2939c2e96b71
#
_entry.id   388eab3721d0564701fa2939c2e96b71
#
_cell.length_a   1.000
_cell.length_b   1.000
_cell.length_c   1.000
_cell.angle_alpha   90.00
_cell.angle_beta   90.00
_cell.angle_gamma   90.00
#
_symmetry.space_group_name_H-M   'P 1'
#
loop_
_entity.id
_entity.type
_entity.pdbx_description
1 polymer ?
#
loop_
_entity_poly.entity_id
_entity_poly.type
_entity_poly.pdbx_seq_one_letter_code
_entity_poly.pdbx_strand_id
1 'polypeptide(L)' 'MESTTLIAPDISCEHCQHAIEGAVGKLVGVSEVTVDIPTKAIHLIYDPQEITLAKIEEVLDDVGYTVAT' A
#
# COMPACT_ATOMS: atom_id res chain seq x y z
N MET A 1 -13.85 -0.77 9.10
CA MET A 1 -12.66 -1.08 8.26
C MET A 1 -13.06 -1.12 6.80
N GLU A 2 -12.27 -0.48 5.98
CA GLU A 2 -12.45 -0.49 4.54
C GLU A 2 -11.35 -1.32 3.90
N SER A 3 -11.69 -2.04 2.84
CA SER A 3 -10.69 -2.75 2.07
C SER A 3 -10.61 -2.13 0.68
N THR A 4 -9.41 -2.05 0.14
CA THR A 4 -9.19 -1.50 -1.19
C THR A 4 -8.00 -2.19 -1.85
N THR A 5 -7.92 -2.04 -3.16
CA THR A 5 -6.81 -2.57 -3.93
C THR A 5 -6.24 -1.45 -4.78
N LEU A 6 -4.94 -1.26 -4.68
CA LEU A 6 -4.21 -0.27 -5.47
C LEU A 6 -3.26 -0.99 -6.42
N ILE A 7 -3.05 -0.42 -7.59
CA ILE A 7 -2.13 -0.97 -8.57
C ILE A 7 -0.88 -0.09 -8.61
N ALA A 8 0.28 -0.72 -8.40
CA ALA A 8 1.57 -0.05 -8.46
C ALA A 8 2.45 -0.75 -9.50
N PRO A 9 2.49 -0.26 -10.71
CA PRO A 9 3.22 -0.94 -11.80
C PRO A 9 4.73 -1.04 -11.57
N ASP A 10 5.26 -0.29 -10.62
CA ASP A 10 6.68 -0.32 -10.28
C ASP A 10 7.05 -1.53 -9.41
N ILE A 11 6.09 -2.27 -8.90
CA ILE A 11 6.37 -3.47 -8.11
C ILE A 11 6.93 -4.53 -9.04
N SER A 12 8.12 -5.06 -8.71
CA SER A 12 8.79 -6.04 -9.56
C SER A 12 9.47 -7.18 -8.81
N CYS A 13 9.62 -7.08 -7.48
CA CYS A 13 10.32 -8.11 -6.72
C CYS A 13 9.93 -8.08 -5.24
N GLU A 14 10.46 -9.06 -4.49
CA GLU A 14 10.18 -9.17 -3.06
C GLU A 14 10.64 -7.97 -2.26
N HIS A 15 11.71 -7.30 -2.70
CA HIS A 15 12.18 -6.11 -2.03
C HIS A 15 11.13 -5.00 -2.05
N CYS A 16 10.42 -4.86 -3.16
CA CYS A 16 9.32 -3.91 -3.27
C CYS A 16 8.20 -4.27 -2.31
N GLN A 17 7.88 -5.55 -2.23
CA GLN A 17 6.85 -6.03 -1.31
C GLN A 17 7.19 -5.68 0.13
N HIS A 18 8.41 -5.98 0.55
CA HIS A 18 8.86 -5.70 1.93
C HIS A 18 8.88 -4.21 2.21
N ALA A 19 9.32 -3.40 1.26
CA ALA A 19 9.37 -1.96 1.42
C ALA A 19 7.96 -1.37 1.61
N ILE A 20 7.02 -1.82 0.80
CA ILE A 20 5.64 -1.36 0.88
C ILE A 20 4.99 -1.80 2.18
N GLU A 21 5.13 -3.09 2.51
CA GLU A 21 4.55 -3.61 3.74
C GLU A 21 5.14 -2.94 4.97
N GLY A 22 6.44 -2.68 4.95
CA GLY A 22 7.09 -2.00 6.05
C GLY A 22 6.69 -0.54 6.19
N ALA A 23 6.50 0.16 5.08
CA ALA A 23 6.13 1.57 5.12
C ALA A 23 4.66 1.77 5.44
N VAL A 24 3.78 1.00 4.79
CA VAL A 24 2.32 1.16 4.94
C VAL A 24 1.82 0.47 6.19
N GLY A 25 2.37 -0.69 6.52
CA GLY A 25 1.94 -1.46 7.69
C GLY A 25 2.20 -0.76 9.01
N LYS A 26 3.12 0.20 9.06
CA LYS A 26 3.40 0.98 10.26
C LYS A 26 2.40 2.10 10.51
N LEU A 27 1.60 2.44 9.52
CA LEU A 27 0.72 3.59 9.64
C LEU A 27 -0.43 3.29 10.60
N VAL A 28 -0.73 4.27 11.45
CA VAL A 28 -1.87 4.17 12.34
C VAL A 28 -3.14 4.14 11.48
N GLY A 29 -4.00 3.17 11.74
CA GLY A 29 -5.23 3.01 10.97
C GLY A 29 -5.15 1.94 9.90
N VAL A 30 -3.96 1.46 9.55
CA VAL A 30 -3.81 0.34 8.62
C VAL A 30 -3.81 -0.95 9.41
N SER A 31 -4.79 -1.81 9.12
CA SER A 31 -4.92 -3.11 9.79
C SER A 31 -4.09 -4.17 9.08
N GLU A 32 -4.09 -4.15 7.76
CA GLU A 32 -3.39 -5.16 6.99
C GLU A 32 -2.99 -4.60 5.63
N VAL A 33 -1.83 -5.01 5.17
CA VAL A 33 -1.35 -4.70 3.83
C VAL A 33 -0.75 -5.96 3.23
N THR A 34 -1.14 -6.30 2.01
CA THR A 34 -0.63 -7.46 1.29
C THR A 34 -0.29 -7.02 -0.13
N VAL A 35 0.88 -7.41 -0.59
CA VAL A 35 1.34 -7.07 -1.94
C VAL A 35 1.35 -8.33 -2.79
N ASP A 36 0.70 -8.25 -3.95
CA ASP A 36 0.68 -9.33 -4.93
C ASP A 36 1.58 -8.92 -6.09
N ILE A 37 2.74 -9.55 -6.19
CA ILE A 37 3.75 -9.21 -7.19
C ILE A 37 3.28 -9.52 -8.61
N PRO A 38 2.70 -10.71 -8.89
CA PRO A 38 2.28 -11.04 -10.26
C PRO A 38 1.29 -10.04 -10.87
N THR A 39 0.37 -9.51 -10.06
CA THR A 39 -0.63 -8.55 -10.52
C THR A 39 -0.25 -7.12 -10.20
N LYS A 40 0.82 -6.92 -9.42
CA LYS A 40 1.30 -5.61 -8.97
C LYS A 40 0.23 -4.88 -8.16
N ALA A 41 -0.56 -5.64 -7.42
CA ALA A 41 -1.67 -5.11 -6.63
C ALA A 41 -1.29 -5.03 -5.17
N ILE A 42 -1.76 -3.99 -4.51
CA ILE A 42 -1.59 -3.79 -3.08
C ILE A 42 -2.97 -3.86 -2.46
N HIS A 43 -3.21 -4.87 -1.64
CA HIS A 43 -4.48 -5.05 -0.94
C HIS A 43 -4.36 -4.47 0.45
N LEU A 44 -5.26 -3.57 0.79
CA LEU A 44 -5.23 -2.84 2.05
C LEU A 44 -6.52 -3.02 2.82
N ILE A 45 -6.37 -3.15 4.14
CA ILE A 45 -7.50 -3.04 5.07
C ILE A 45 -7.14 -1.94 6.04
N TYR A 46 -7.95 -0.91 6.09
CA TYR A 46 -7.64 0.28 6.89
C TYR A 46 -8.91 0.89 7.48
N ASP A 47 -8.72 1.72 8.50
CA ASP A 47 -9.81 2.45 9.13
C ASP A 47 -9.87 3.86 8.54
N PRO A 48 -10.91 4.18 7.75
CA PRO A 48 -10.98 5.49 7.11
C PRO A 48 -11.15 6.65 8.08
N GLN A 49 -11.47 6.37 9.35
CA GLN A 49 -11.53 7.40 10.37
C GLN A 49 -10.15 7.72 10.96
N GLU A 50 -9.23 6.78 10.84
CA GLU A 50 -7.86 6.95 11.36
C GLU A 50 -6.89 7.42 10.29
N ILE A 51 -7.06 6.96 9.06
CA ILE A 51 -6.16 7.29 7.96
C ILE A 51 -6.96 7.38 6.66
N THR A 52 -6.51 8.25 5.76
CA THR A 52 -7.15 8.37 4.45
C THR A 52 -6.36 7.62 3.40
N LEU A 53 -7.04 7.24 2.32
CA LEU A 53 -6.37 6.59 1.20
C LEU A 53 -5.32 7.51 0.58
N ALA A 54 -5.58 8.81 0.56
CA ALA A 54 -4.63 9.79 0.05
C ALA A 54 -3.31 9.76 0.84
N LYS A 55 -3.40 9.57 2.16
CA LYS A 55 -2.21 9.47 3.00
C LYS A 55 -1.42 8.21 2.68
N ILE A 56 -2.12 7.10 2.45
CA ILE A 56 -1.47 5.83 2.09
C ILE A 56 -0.74 5.99 0.75
N GLU A 57 -1.38 6.61 -0.23
CA GLU A 57 -0.77 6.85 -1.53
C GLU A 57 0.44 7.77 -1.42
N GLU A 58 0.38 8.77 -0.56
CA GLU A 58 1.51 9.67 -0.30
C GLU A 58 2.71 8.90 0.25
N VAL A 59 2.47 7.99 1.19
CA VAL A 59 3.53 7.17 1.76
C VAL A 59 4.14 6.26 0.70
N LEU A 60 3.31 5.67 -0.16
CA LEU A 60 3.80 4.84 -1.25
C LEU A 60 4.66 5.63 -2.22
N ASP A 61 4.24 6.85 -2.55
CA ASP A 61 5.01 7.72 -3.42
C ASP A 61 6.37 8.08 -2.79
N ASP A 62 6.37 8.27 -1.48
CA ASP A 62 7.57 8.61 -0.71
C ASP A 62 8.62 7.49 -0.76
N VAL A 63 8.19 6.23 -0.79
CA VAL A 63 9.11 5.10 -0.90
C VAL A 63 9.40 4.70 -2.35
N GLY A 64 8.88 5.45 -3.30
CA GLY A 64 9.20 5.27 -4.71
C GLY A 64 8.21 4.45 -5.53
N TYR A 65 7.00 4.22 -5.02
CA TYR A 65 6.00 3.41 -5.71
C TYR A 65 4.77 4.25 -6.02
N THR A 66 4.66 4.69 -7.27
CA THR A 66 3.53 5.49 -7.72
C THR A 66 2.33 4.59 -7.98
N VAL A 67 1.21 4.93 -7.38
CA VAL A 67 -0.04 4.19 -7.55
C VAL A 67 -0.71 4.64 -8.85
N ALA A 68 -1.14 3.66 -9.65
CA ALA A 68 -1.70 3.94 -10.98
C ALA A 68 -3.21 4.14 -10.99
N THR A 69 -3.90 3.83 -9.89
CA THR A 69 -5.36 3.98 -9.84
C THR A 69 -5.80 5.24 -9.16
#